data_cb7ed6194caae15102f82ddc7042807e
#
_entry.id   cb7ed6194caae15102f82ddc7042807e
#
_cell.length_a   1.000
_cell.length_b   1.000
_cell.length_c   1.000
_cell.angle_alpha   90.00
_cell.angle_beta   90.00
_cell.angle_gamma   90.00
#
_symmetry.space_group_name_H-M   'P 1'
#
loop_
_entity.id
_entity.type
_entity.pdbx_description
1 polymer ?
#
loop_
_entity_poly.entity_id
_entity_poly.type
_entity_poly.pdbx_seq_one_letter_code
_entity_poly.pdbx_strand_id
1 'polypeptide(L)'
;MSRQEKRLEREQHILRCAWRAVADEGFLALKISDLAQSAEVSVGTLYAHFESKEDLIIAMAVDAWQAKLAYIERVSQLDISPAEKVVAIPIALFLFDRDNPVLFEAQQLAGVPSIWRKASITRHQSMLNLCGGFESQLMPLVEAAVHAGDFEAGESRESSLDAIEYSQIALAVGNAYMSNLFLPETEREEMQRRQRESMPRFVMATYRGFGLRDAASLERYRHLVTLCEGLSPRHDAPVCH
;
A
#
# COMPACT_ATOMS: atom_id res chain seq x y z
N MET A 1 24.43 21.18 7.07
CA MET A 1 23.43 20.18 7.53
C MET A 1 23.13 20.39 9.00
N SER A 2 21.87 20.55 9.33
CA SER A 2 21.38 20.68 10.70
C SER A 2 21.52 19.33 11.44
N ARG A 3 21.44 19.36 12.78
CA ARG A 3 21.43 18.13 13.60
C ARG A 3 20.23 17.23 13.25
N GLN A 4 19.11 17.83 12.88
CA GLN A 4 17.89 17.13 12.51
C GLN A 4 18.03 16.44 11.14
N GLU A 5 18.61 17.10 10.15
CA GLU A 5 18.90 16.50 8.83
C GLU A 5 19.81 15.28 8.96
N LYS A 6 20.89 15.38 9.73
CA LYS A 6 21.79 14.24 9.99
C LYS A 6 21.10 13.07 10.71
N ARG A 7 20.14 13.37 11.59
CA ARG A 7 19.34 12.33 12.26
C ARG A 7 18.44 11.61 11.26
N LEU A 8 17.75 12.35 10.40
CA LEU A 8 16.86 11.81 9.38
C LEU A 8 17.63 10.96 8.36
N GLU A 9 18.76 11.43 7.87
CA GLU A 9 19.60 10.65 6.94
C GLU A 9 20.06 9.33 7.55
N ARG A 10 20.45 9.35 8.84
CA ARG A 10 20.85 8.13 9.54
C ARG A 10 19.68 7.18 9.72
N GLU A 11 18.50 7.68 10.04
CA GLU A 11 17.28 6.88 10.14
C GLU A 11 16.94 6.21 8.81
N GLN A 12 16.99 6.96 7.72
CA GLN A 12 16.79 6.44 6.37
C GLN A 12 17.85 5.39 5.98
N HIS A 13 19.11 5.60 6.40
CA HIS A 13 20.17 4.61 6.17
C HIS A 13 19.88 3.29 6.90
N ILE A 14 19.48 3.36 8.17
CA ILE A 14 19.10 2.16 8.95
C ILE A 14 17.90 1.46 8.31
N LEU A 15 16.89 2.19 7.86
CA LEU A 15 15.73 1.63 7.16
C LEU A 15 16.13 0.91 5.87
N ARG A 16 17.04 1.47 5.06
CA ARG A 16 17.55 0.78 3.86
C ARG A 16 18.24 -0.54 4.20
N CYS A 17 19.07 -0.56 5.26
CA CYS A 17 19.70 -1.79 5.72
C CYS A 17 18.64 -2.81 6.24
N ALA A 18 17.60 -2.34 6.93
CA ALA A 18 16.51 -3.18 7.41
C ALA A 18 15.74 -3.80 6.22
N TRP A 19 15.44 -3.03 5.18
CA TRP A 19 14.77 -3.55 3.97
C TRP A 19 15.57 -4.63 3.27
N ARG A 20 16.90 -4.51 3.21
CA ARG A 20 17.76 -5.57 2.67
C ARG A 20 17.70 -6.82 3.51
N ALA A 21 17.91 -6.66 4.82
CA ALA A 21 17.89 -7.80 5.73
C ALA A 21 16.58 -8.59 5.65
N VAL A 22 15.43 -7.90 5.57
CA VAL A 22 14.14 -8.59 5.44
C VAL A 22 13.89 -9.16 4.05
N ALA A 23 14.43 -8.56 3.00
CA ALA A 23 14.35 -9.13 1.65
C ALA A 23 15.12 -10.44 1.53
N ASP A 24 16.26 -10.54 2.22
CA ASP A 24 17.13 -11.73 2.20
C ASP A 24 16.64 -12.83 3.16
N GLU A 25 16.24 -12.48 4.39
CA GLU A 25 16.00 -13.45 5.48
C GLU A 25 14.56 -13.40 6.06
N GLY A 26 13.77 -12.40 5.69
CA GLY A 26 12.42 -12.18 6.22
C GLY A 26 12.37 -11.49 7.59
N PHE A 27 11.18 -10.99 7.96
CA PHE A 27 10.96 -10.22 9.19
C PHE A 27 11.23 -11.01 10.47
N LEU A 28 11.00 -12.32 10.47
CA LEU A 28 11.22 -13.15 11.65
C LEU A 28 12.70 -13.27 12.00
N ALA A 29 13.57 -13.37 10.99
CA ALA A 29 15.01 -13.49 11.17
C ALA A 29 15.69 -12.16 11.52
N LEU A 30 15.04 -11.01 11.29
CA LEU A 30 15.60 -9.69 11.56
C LEU A 30 16.04 -9.54 13.03
N LYS A 31 17.36 -9.41 13.27
CA LYS A 31 17.96 -9.15 14.56
C LYS A 31 18.53 -7.74 14.63
N ILE A 32 18.26 -7.05 15.74
CA ILE A 32 18.72 -5.66 15.95
C ILE A 32 20.25 -5.56 15.98
N SER A 33 20.95 -6.56 16.53
CA SER A 33 22.42 -6.62 16.54
C SER A 33 23.01 -6.63 15.14
N ASP A 34 22.46 -7.48 14.27
CA ASP A 34 22.96 -7.71 12.91
C ASP A 34 22.64 -6.50 12.04
N LEU A 35 21.45 -5.91 12.22
CA LEU A 35 21.08 -4.65 11.58
C LEU A 35 21.99 -3.49 12.02
N ALA A 36 22.32 -3.36 13.29
CA ALA A 36 23.22 -2.33 13.78
C ALA A 36 24.62 -2.47 13.16
N GLN A 37 25.11 -3.70 13.02
CA GLN A 37 26.38 -4.00 12.35
C GLN A 37 26.32 -3.64 10.85
N SER A 38 25.27 -4.04 10.14
CA SER A 38 25.12 -3.75 8.70
C SER A 38 24.92 -2.26 8.40
N ALA A 39 24.33 -1.52 9.33
CA ALA A 39 24.15 -0.07 9.23
C ALA A 39 25.35 0.73 9.80
N GLU A 40 26.42 0.05 10.22
CA GLU A 40 27.61 0.65 10.81
C GLU A 40 27.33 1.59 12.00
N VAL A 41 26.34 1.25 12.80
CA VAL A 41 25.96 1.99 14.02
C VAL A 41 26.04 1.11 15.27
N SER A 42 26.15 1.73 16.44
CA SER A 42 25.99 0.99 17.69
C SER A 42 24.53 0.57 17.90
N VAL A 43 24.29 -0.52 18.62
CA VAL A 43 22.95 -0.94 19.04
C VAL A 43 22.25 0.18 19.82
N GLY A 44 22.98 0.92 20.66
CA GLY A 44 22.45 2.09 21.37
C GLY A 44 22.03 3.22 20.43
N THR A 45 22.76 3.45 19.34
CA THR A 45 22.38 4.41 18.29
C THR A 45 21.10 3.95 17.59
N LEU A 46 20.97 2.67 17.27
CA LEU A 46 19.77 2.13 16.65
C LEU A 46 18.55 2.34 17.56
N TYR A 47 18.65 2.03 18.86
CA TYR A 47 17.57 2.28 19.82
C TYR A 47 17.28 3.77 20.07
N ALA A 48 18.20 4.68 19.76
CA ALA A 48 17.92 6.11 19.78
C ALA A 48 17.05 6.59 18.58
N HIS A 49 16.94 5.77 17.53
CA HIS A 49 16.07 6.01 16.37
C HIS A 49 14.77 5.20 16.43
N PHE A 50 14.82 3.97 16.92
CA PHE A 50 13.70 3.04 17.00
C PHE A 50 13.63 2.45 18.40
N GLU A 51 12.57 2.78 19.15
CA GLU A 51 12.44 2.40 20.57
C GLU A 51 12.36 0.87 20.79
N SER A 52 11.99 0.11 19.75
CA SER A 52 11.87 -1.35 19.77
C SER A 52 12.00 -1.92 18.35
N LYS A 53 12.11 -3.26 18.22
CA LYS A 53 12.00 -3.93 16.92
C LYS A 53 10.64 -3.67 16.26
N GLU A 54 9.60 -3.63 17.05
CA GLU A 54 8.25 -3.34 16.60
C GLU A 54 8.12 -1.90 16.09
N ASP A 55 8.79 -0.93 16.73
CA ASP A 55 8.86 0.46 16.28
C ASP A 55 9.55 0.58 14.90
N LEU A 56 10.61 -0.19 14.68
CA LEU A 56 11.28 -0.31 13.38
C LEU A 56 10.33 -0.91 12.33
N ILE A 57 9.58 -1.96 12.65
CA ILE A 57 8.61 -2.57 11.72
C ILE A 57 7.53 -1.55 11.32
N ILE A 58 7.01 -0.76 12.26
CA ILE A 58 6.06 0.30 11.94
C ILE A 58 6.71 1.38 11.05
N ALA A 59 7.98 1.74 11.30
CA ALA A 59 8.70 2.68 10.43
C ALA A 59 8.85 2.15 9.00
N MET A 60 9.14 0.86 8.84
CA MET A 60 9.18 0.20 7.53
C MET A 60 7.80 0.19 6.86
N ALA A 61 6.73 -0.05 7.60
CA ALA A 61 5.37 0.03 7.07
C ALA A 61 5.00 1.46 6.64
N VAL A 62 5.42 2.49 7.38
CA VAL A 62 5.27 3.90 7.00
C VAL A 62 5.96 4.18 5.66
N ASP A 63 7.20 3.72 5.49
CA ASP A 63 7.96 3.85 4.25
C ASP A 63 7.26 3.14 3.07
N ALA A 64 6.78 1.92 3.29
CA ALA A 64 5.99 1.15 2.30
C ALA A 64 4.68 1.87 1.90
N TRP A 65 3.97 2.45 2.85
CA TRP A 65 2.77 3.24 2.57
C TRP A 65 3.06 4.53 1.81
N GLN A 66 4.17 5.21 2.10
CA GLN A 66 4.59 6.40 1.33
C GLN A 66 4.85 6.07 -0.14
N ALA A 67 5.54 4.96 -0.40
CA ALA A 67 5.77 4.47 -1.76
C ALA A 67 4.45 4.13 -2.48
N LYS A 68 3.50 3.50 -1.78
CA LYS A 68 2.17 3.18 -2.29
C LYS A 68 1.36 4.44 -2.63
N LEU A 69 1.34 5.45 -1.75
CA LEU A 69 0.65 6.72 -1.99
C LEU A 69 1.22 7.47 -3.17
N ALA A 70 2.54 7.50 -3.33
CA ALA A 70 3.19 8.10 -4.50
C ALA A 70 2.81 7.40 -5.81
N TYR A 71 2.55 6.10 -5.78
CA TYR A 71 2.03 5.37 -6.93
C TYR A 71 0.57 5.71 -7.22
N ILE A 72 -0.29 5.77 -6.19
CA ILE A 72 -1.69 6.17 -6.32
C ILE A 72 -1.80 7.59 -6.89
N GLU A 73 -0.96 8.51 -6.45
CA GLU A 73 -0.90 9.87 -6.99
C GLU A 73 -0.65 9.88 -8.50
N ARG A 74 0.30 9.08 -9.00
CA ARG A 74 0.54 8.97 -10.45
C ARG A 74 -0.66 8.40 -11.19
N VAL A 75 -1.35 7.41 -10.62
CA VAL A 75 -2.58 6.83 -11.20
C VAL A 75 -3.70 7.87 -11.23
N SER A 76 -3.84 8.71 -10.21
CA SER A 76 -4.84 9.78 -10.17
C SER A 76 -4.64 10.86 -11.23
N GLN A 77 -3.42 11.00 -11.75
CA GLN A 77 -3.05 11.97 -12.79
C GLN A 77 -3.24 11.43 -14.22
N LEU A 78 -3.66 10.16 -14.39
CA LEU A 78 -4.00 9.63 -15.72
C LEU A 78 -5.09 10.45 -16.41
N ASP A 79 -4.98 10.59 -17.71
CA ASP A 79 -6.00 11.26 -18.56
C ASP A 79 -7.15 10.29 -18.88
N ILE A 80 -7.96 10.01 -17.86
CA ILE A 80 -9.14 9.13 -17.90
C ILE A 80 -10.28 9.79 -17.12
N SER A 81 -11.51 9.29 -17.29
CA SER A 81 -12.68 9.86 -16.59
C SER A 81 -12.58 9.75 -15.07
N PRO A 82 -13.27 10.61 -14.30
CA PRO A 82 -13.27 10.51 -12.83
C PRO A 82 -13.71 9.14 -12.33
N ALA A 83 -14.72 8.53 -12.91
CA ALA A 83 -15.17 7.18 -12.56
C ALA A 83 -14.09 6.12 -12.81
N GLU A 84 -13.37 6.23 -13.91
CA GLU A 84 -12.26 5.33 -14.21
C GLU A 84 -11.12 5.49 -13.22
N LYS A 85 -10.82 6.70 -12.75
CA LYS A 85 -9.83 6.94 -11.69
C LYS A 85 -10.23 6.23 -10.40
N VAL A 86 -11.51 6.34 -10.00
CA VAL A 86 -12.03 5.63 -8.81
C VAL A 86 -11.86 4.12 -8.96
N VAL A 87 -12.16 3.54 -10.13
CA VAL A 87 -11.97 2.11 -10.40
C VAL A 87 -10.49 1.72 -10.49
N ALA A 88 -9.62 2.61 -10.95
CA ALA A 88 -8.19 2.36 -11.07
C ALA A 88 -7.46 2.27 -9.71
N ILE A 89 -7.96 2.94 -8.66
CA ILE A 89 -7.32 2.93 -7.33
C ILE A 89 -7.20 1.53 -6.74
N PRO A 90 -8.25 0.69 -6.59
CA PRO A 90 -8.10 -0.65 -6.04
C PRO A 90 -7.26 -1.57 -6.94
N ILE A 91 -7.26 -1.32 -8.26
CA ILE A 91 -6.36 -2.01 -9.19
C ILE A 91 -4.91 -1.65 -8.87
N ALA A 92 -4.62 -0.35 -8.69
CA ALA A 92 -3.30 0.14 -8.36
C ALA A 92 -2.81 -0.41 -7.01
N LEU A 93 -3.65 -0.36 -5.97
CA LEU A 93 -3.34 -0.92 -4.66
C LEU A 93 -2.97 -2.40 -4.75
N PHE A 94 -3.79 -3.19 -5.47
CA PHE A 94 -3.52 -4.61 -5.67
C PHE A 94 -2.20 -4.86 -6.43
N LEU A 95 -1.98 -4.13 -7.52
CA LEU A 95 -0.76 -4.29 -8.34
C LEU A 95 0.49 -3.94 -7.54
N PHE A 96 0.43 -2.85 -6.75
CA PHE A 96 1.53 -2.47 -5.87
C PHE A 96 1.88 -3.58 -4.88
N ASP A 97 0.88 -4.12 -4.18
CA ASP A 97 1.09 -5.16 -3.18
C ASP A 97 1.56 -6.49 -3.79
N ARG A 98 1.05 -6.84 -4.97
CA ARG A 98 1.50 -8.00 -5.74
C ARG A 98 2.97 -7.89 -6.14
N ASP A 99 3.35 -6.71 -6.64
CA ASP A 99 4.69 -6.48 -7.20
C ASP A 99 5.74 -6.19 -6.12
N ASN A 100 5.29 -5.89 -4.89
CA ASN A 100 6.13 -5.55 -3.74
C ASN A 100 5.75 -6.36 -2.48
N PRO A 101 5.90 -7.70 -2.49
CA PRO A 101 5.40 -8.56 -1.41
C PRO A 101 6.05 -8.28 -0.04
N VAL A 102 7.32 -7.88 -0.01
CA VAL A 102 8.02 -7.54 1.24
C VAL A 102 7.47 -6.24 1.85
N LEU A 103 7.14 -5.24 1.01
CA LEU A 103 6.48 -4.01 1.48
C LEU A 103 5.07 -4.31 1.99
N PHE A 104 4.34 -5.19 1.31
CA PHE A 104 3.03 -5.65 1.75
C PHE A 104 3.10 -6.37 3.11
N GLU A 105 4.09 -7.26 3.32
CA GLU A 105 4.28 -7.94 4.60
C GLU A 105 4.53 -6.95 5.74
N ALA A 106 5.35 -5.91 5.55
CA ALA A 106 5.55 -4.85 6.53
C ALA A 106 4.23 -4.17 6.94
N GLN A 107 3.38 -3.87 5.96
CA GLN A 107 2.07 -3.25 6.19
C GLN A 107 1.14 -4.19 6.97
N GLN A 108 1.14 -5.49 6.68
CA GLN A 108 0.35 -6.47 7.42
C GLN A 108 0.83 -6.62 8.87
N LEU A 109 2.14 -6.64 9.08
CA LEU A 109 2.73 -6.69 10.42
C LEU A 109 2.38 -5.46 11.25
N ALA A 110 2.34 -4.27 10.64
CA ALA A 110 1.93 -3.05 11.32
C ALA A 110 0.48 -3.11 11.85
N GLY A 111 -0.40 -3.87 11.18
CA GLY A 111 -1.78 -4.10 11.62
C GLY A 111 -1.90 -5.10 12.78
N VAL A 112 -0.83 -5.81 13.17
CA VAL A 112 -0.86 -6.78 14.27
C VAL A 112 -0.89 -6.04 15.62
N PRO A 113 -1.92 -6.26 16.48
CA PRO A 113 -2.09 -5.49 17.71
C PRO A 113 -0.90 -5.56 18.69
N SER A 114 -0.17 -6.67 18.71
CA SER A 114 1.01 -6.82 19.57
C SER A 114 2.22 -6.02 19.08
N ILE A 115 2.33 -5.78 17.78
CA ILE A 115 3.35 -4.93 17.16
C ILE A 115 2.95 -3.47 17.35
N TRP A 116 1.72 -3.12 16.97
CA TRP A 116 1.20 -1.77 17.09
C TRP A 116 1.36 -1.19 18.50
N ARG A 117 0.96 -1.95 19.55
CA ARG A 117 1.02 -1.47 20.93
C ARG A 117 2.44 -1.18 21.46
N LYS A 118 3.48 -1.69 20.82
CA LYS A 118 4.88 -1.48 21.22
C LYS A 118 5.59 -0.38 20.41
N ALA A 119 4.91 0.17 19.42
CA ALA A 119 5.45 1.27 18.65
C ALA A 119 5.34 2.59 19.42
N SER A 120 6.23 3.52 19.14
CA SER A 120 6.23 4.86 19.70
C SER A 120 5.02 5.68 19.23
N ILE A 121 4.65 6.69 20.03
CA ILE A 121 3.59 7.66 19.66
C ILE A 121 3.91 8.34 18.33
N THR A 122 5.18 8.63 18.08
CA THR A 122 5.63 9.23 16.82
C THR A 122 5.31 8.34 15.62
N ARG A 123 5.49 7.03 15.73
CA ARG A 123 5.17 6.08 14.65
C ARG A 123 3.67 5.94 14.45
N HIS A 124 2.90 5.90 15.53
CA HIS A 124 1.44 5.93 15.44
C HIS A 124 0.96 7.17 14.68
N GLN A 125 1.47 8.36 15.03
CA GLN A 125 1.10 9.60 14.34
C GLN A 125 1.50 9.59 12.87
N SER A 126 2.68 9.07 12.54
CA SER A 126 3.12 8.94 11.15
C SER A 126 2.17 8.06 10.33
N MET A 127 1.74 6.92 10.89
CA MET A 127 0.79 6.02 10.23
C MET A 127 -0.59 6.67 10.06
N LEU A 128 -1.12 7.34 11.09
CA LEU A 128 -2.40 8.05 11.02
C LEU A 128 -2.39 9.16 9.96
N ASN A 129 -1.28 9.90 9.84
CA ASN A 129 -1.13 10.92 8.82
C ASN A 129 -1.16 10.33 7.39
N LEU A 130 -0.66 9.11 7.20
CA LEU A 130 -0.72 8.41 5.91
C LEU A 130 -2.14 7.96 5.58
N CYS A 131 -2.90 7.50 6.56
CA CYS A 131 -4.33 7.17 6.38
C CYS A 131 -5.11 8.41 5.91
N GLY A 132 -4.95 9.56 6.59
CA GLY A 132 -5.55 10.81 6.14
C GLY A 132 -5.05 11.29 4.78
N GLY A 133 -3.79 11.00 4.44
CA GLY A 133 -3.21 11.26 3.11
C GLY A 133 -3.89 10.43 2.00
N PHE A 134 -4.20 9.17 2.27
CA PHE A 134 -4.95 8.32 1.33
C PHE A 134 -6.36 8.86 1.08
N GLU A 135 -7.10 9.15 2.16
CA GLU A 135 -8.44 9.72 2.10
C GLU A 135 -8.44 11.03 1.30
N SER A 136 -7.50 11.93 1.58
CA SER A 136 -7.39 13.23 0.87
C SER A 136 -7.10 13.09 -0.64
N GLN A 137 -6.49 12.01 -1.09
CA GLN A 137 -6.29 11.72 -2.51
C GLN A 137 -7.52 11.09 -3.16
N LEU A 138 -8.22 10.21 -2.44
CA LEU A 138 -9.35 9.45 -2.95
C LEU A 138 -10.62 10.29 -3.06
N MET A 139 -10.95 11.05 -2.01
CA MET A 139 -12.22 11.77 -1.90
C MET A 139 -12.50 12.73 -3.06
N PRO A 140 -11.53 13.55 -3.53
CA PRO A 140 -11.77 14.43 -4.69
C PRO A 140 -12.09 13.66 -5.97
N LEU A 141 -11.56 12.44 -6.15
CA LEU A 141 -11.84 11.61 -7.33
C LEU A 141 -13.28 11.09 -7.30
N VAL A 142 -13.71 10.61 -6.13
CA VAL A 142 -15.09 10.12 -5.94
C VAL A 142 -16.09 11.28 -6.11
N GLU A 143 -15.80 12.45 -5.53
CA GLU A 143 -16.62 13.64 -5.70
C GLU A 143 -16.73 14.07 -7.15
N ALA A 144 -15.63 14.07 -7.88
CA ALA A 144 -15.63 14.39 -9.31
C ALA A 144 -16.48 13.40 -10.12
N ALA A 145 -16.41 12.10 -9.81
CA ALA A 145 -17.22 11.08 -10.47
C ALA A 145 -18.72 11.21 -10.16
N VAL A 146 -19.07 11.58 -8.91
CA VAL A 146 -20.46 11.88 -8.53
C VAL A 146 -20.97 13.13 -9.26
N HIS A 147 -20.17 14.20 -9.35
CA HIS A 147 -20.54 15.41 -10.09
C HIS A 147 -20.68 15.18 -11.60
N ALA A 148 -19.89 14.28 -12.17
CA ALA A 148 -20.02 13.89 -13.57
C ALA A 148 -21.28 13.05 -13.84
N GLY A 149 -22.00 12.60 -12.81
CA GLY A 149 -23.18 11.75 -12.93
C GLY A 149 -22.84 10.27 -13.15
N ASP A 150 -21.60 9.90 -12.96
CA ASP A 150 -21.11 8.52 -13.13
C ASP A 150 -21.58 7.60 -12.00
N PHE A 151 -21.84 8.15 -10.81
CA PHE A 151 -22.42 7.44 -9.66
C PHE A 151 -23.81 7.97 -9.34
N GLU A 152 -24.73 7.07 -9.02
CA GLU A 152 -26.00 7.47 -8.41
C GLU A 152 -25.72 7.95 -6.97
N ALA A 153 -26.21 9.13 -6.64
CA ALA A 153 -26.20 9.59 -5.26
C ALA A 153 -27.09 8.64 -4.43
N GLY A 154 -26.50 7.90 -3.50
CA GLY A 154 -27.25 7.08 -2.56
C GLY A 154 -28.08 7.90 -1.58
N GLU A 155 -28.79 7.25 -0.65
CA GLU A 155 -29.65 7.93 0.35
C GLU A 155 -28.90 8.93 1.24
N SER A 156 -27.59 8.76 1.45
CA SER A 156 -26.69 9.82 1.93
C SER A 156 -25.37 9.76 1.16
N ARG A 157 -24.89 10.93 0.73
CA ARG A 157 -23.59 11.11 0.07
C ARG A 157 -22.45 10.58 0.93
N GLU A 158 -22.47 10.88 2.22
CA GLU A 158 -21.45 10.52 3.19
C GLU A 158 -21.33 8.99 3.36
N SER A 159 -22.45 8.31 3.54
CA SER A 159 -22.50 6.84 3.66
C SER A 159 -21.99 6.11 2.40
N SER A 160 -22.23 6.69 1.20
CA SER A 160 -21.73 6.10 -0.04
C SER A 160 -20.22 6.28 -0.20
N LEU A 161 -19.68 7.43 0.26
CA LEU A 161 -18.24 7.72 0.22
C LEU A 161 -17.48 6.78 1.15
N ASP A 162 -17.91 6.64 2.39
CA ASP A 162 -17.32 5.72 3.39
C ASP A 162 -17.33 4.27 2.88
N ALA A 163 -18.43 3.85 2.27
CA ALA A 163 -18.56 2.50 1.73
C ALA A 163 -17.63 2.26 0.54
N ILE A 164 -17.43 3.25 -0.33
CA ILE A 164 -16.49 3.18 -1.46
C ILE A 164 -15.05 3.10 -0.93
N GLU A 165 -14.66 3.95 0.02
CA GLU A 165 -13.34 3.94 0.63
C GLU A 165 -13.05 2.58 1.30
N TYR A 166 -13.96 2.11 2.16
CA TYR A 166 -13.83 0.81 2.80
C TYR A 166 -13.69 -0.33 1.79
N SER A 167 -14.51 -0.30 0.72
CA SER A 167 -14.45 -1.35 -0.31
C SER A 167 -13.13 -1.36 -1.06
N GLN A 168 -12.53 -0.21 -1.33
CA GLN A 168 -11.24 -0.11 -2.02
C GLN A 168 -10.12 -0.77 -1.20
N ILE A 169 -10.06 -0.45 0.09
CA ILE A 169 -9.08 -1.05 1.01
C ILE A 169 -9.34 -2.55 1.14
N ALA A 170 -10.58 -2.96 1.40
CA ALA A 170 -10.93 -4.36 1.58
C ALA A 170 -10.64 -5.21 0.34
N LEU A 171 -10.94 -4.69 -0.86
CA LEU A 171 -10.66 -5.35 -2.14
C LEU A 171 -9.15 -5.51 -2.36
N ALA A 172 -8.38 -4.44 -2.16
CA ALA A 172 -6.94 -4.47 -2.39
C ALA A 172 -6.24 -5.40 -1.41
N VAL A 173 -6.49 -5.25 -0.11
CA VAL A 173 -5.89 -6.08 0.94
C VAL A 173 -6.30 -7.54 0.80
N GLY A 174 -7.58 -7.84 0.55
CA GLY A 174 -8.06 -9.20 0.36
C GLY A 174 -7.40 -9.88 -0.85
N ASN A 175 -7.30 -9.18 -1.99
CA ASN A 175 -6.64 -9.72 -3.18
C ASN A 175 -5.14 -9.91 -2.98
N ALA A 176 -4.44 -8.94 -2.36
CA ALA A 176 -3.02 -9.04 -2.09
C ALA A 176 -2.72 -10.18 -1.10
N TYR A 177 -3.55 -10.33 -0.06
CA TYR A 177 -3.45 -11.44 0.88
C TYR A 177 -3.59 -12.80 0.17
N MET A 178 -4.60 -12.95 -0.70
CA MET A 178 -4.81 -14.17 -1.46
C MET A 178 -3.66 -14.48 -2.41
N SER A 179 -3.01 -13.46 -3.01
CA SER A 179 -1.86 -13.63 -3.90
C SER A 179 -0.60 -14.10 -3.18
N ASN A 180 -0.47 -13.77 -1.88
CA ASN A 180 0.70 -14.04 -1.07
C ASN A 180 0.47 -15.18 -0.05
N LEU A 181 -0.71 -15.87 -0.12
CA LEU A 181 -0.99 -17.01 0.76
C LEU A 181 0.06 -18.11 0.62
N PHE A 182 0.21 -18.87 1.71
CA PHE A 182 1.10 -20.02 1.96
C PHE A 182 0.94 -21.16 0.95
N LEU A 183 0.90 -20.84 -0.33
CA LEU A 183 0.79 -21.84 -1.39
C LEU A 183 2.17 -22.19 -1.91
N PRO A 184 2.42 -23.44 -2.26
CA PRO A 184 3.57 -23.83 -3.06
C PRO A 184 3.65 -22.95 -4.31
N GLU A 185 4.86 -22.67 -4.79
CA GLU A 185 5.09 -21.76 -5.91
C GLU A 185 4.22 -22.10 -7.15
N THR A 186 4.08 -23.39 -7.44
CA THR A 186 3.24 -23.91 -8.52
C THR A 186 1.75 -23.58 -8.36
N GLU A 187 1.24 -23.61 -7.15
CA GLU A 187 -0.16 -23.27 -6.86
C GLU A 187 -0.37 -21.75 -6.78
N ARG A 188 0.67 -20.99 -6.46
CA ARG A 188 0.65 -19.53 -6.42
C ARG A 188 0.42 -18.93 -7.81
N GLU A 189 1.09 -19.43 -8.83
CA GLU A 189 0.89 -18.99 -10.22
C GLU A 189 -0.55 -19.22 -10.69
N GLU A 190 -1.11 -20.39 -10.40
CA GLU A 190 -2.49 -20.71 -10.74
C GLU A 190 -3.47 -19.82 -9.99
N MET A 191 -3.25 -19.55 -8.69
CA MET A 191 -4.06 -18.63 -7.92
C MET A 191 -4.00 -17.21 -8.48
N GLN A 192 -2.82 -16.71 -8.82
CA GLN A 192 -2.65 -15.39 -9.44
C GLN A 192 -3.34 -15.31 -10.81
N ARG A 193 -3.32 -16.40 -11.59
CA ARG A 193 -4.06 -16.46 -12.85
C ARG A 193 -5.56 -16.36 -12.61
N ARG A 194 -6.12 -17.14 -11.69
CA ARG A 194 -7.55 -17.07 -11.32
C ARG A 194 -7.96 -15.71 -10.79
N GLN A 195 -7.12 -15.07 -10.02
CA GLN A 195 -7.37 -13.71 -9.54
C GLN A 195 -7.44 -12.72 -10.70
N ARG A 196 -6.47 -12.74 -11.61
CA ARG A 196 -6.48 -11.86 -12.81
C ARG A 196 -7.77 -12.04 -13.64
N GLU A 197 -8.29 -13.26 -13.72
CA GLU A 197 -9.54 -13.55 -14.44
C GLU A 197 -10.80 -13.11 -13.69
N SER A 198 -10.79 -13.23 -12.35
CA SER A 198 -11.97 -12.99 -11.51
C SER A 198 -12.08 -11.55 -11.00
N MET A 199 -10.95 -10.89 -10.75
CA MET A 199 -10.88 -9.54 -10.18
C MET A 199 -11.69 -8.50 -10.97
N PRO A 200 -11.66 -8.48 -12.33
CA PRO A 200 -12.47 -7.54 -13.10
C PRO A 200 -13.95 -7.62 -12.78
N ARG A 201 -14.47 -8.83 -12.70
CA ARG A 201 -15.90 -9.06 -12.41
C ARG A 201 -16.25 -8.64 -11.00
N PHE A 202 -15.36 -8.90 -10.05
CA PHE A 202 -15.57 -8.58 -8.64
C PHE A 202 -15.53 -7.06 -8.40
N VAL A 203 -14.52 -6.36 -8.92
CA VAL A 203 -14.42 -4.91 -8.86
C VAL A 203 -15.65 -4.26 -9.49
N MET A 204 -16.03 -4.70 -10.69
CA MET A 204 -17.19 -4.17 -11.40
C MET A 204 -18.51 -4.41 -10.65
N ALA A 205 -18.70 -5.61 -10.06
CA ALA A 205 -19.89 -5.91 -9.28
C ALA A 205 -19.98 -5.01 -8.03
N THR A 206 -18.86 -4.77 -7.37
CA THR A 206 -18.78 -3.91 -6.19
C THR A 206 -19.17 -2.48 -6.54
N TYR A 207 -18.56 -1.89 -7.58
CA TYR A 207 -18.86 -0.50 -7.96
C TYR A 207 -20.27 -0.31 -8.54
N ARG A 208 -20.81 -1.29 -9.25
CA ARG A 208 -22.23 -1.29 -9.65
C ARG A 208 -23.16 -1.32 -8.44
N GLY A 209 -22.79 -2.05 -7.37
CA GLY A 209 -23.52 -2.03 -6.10
C GLY A 209 -23.55 -0.65 -5.43
N PHE A 210 -22.56 0.21 -5.71
CA PHE A 210 -22.52 1.61 -5.29
C PHE A 210 -23.12 2.60 -6.32
N GLY A 211 -23.84 2.11 -7.31
CA GLY A 211 -24.52 2.96 -8.29
C GLY A 211 -23.62 3.50 -9.40
N LEU A 212 -22.47 2.87 -9.69
CA LEU A 212 -21.65 3.23 -10.85
C LEU A 212 -22.45 2.94 -12.13
N ARG A 213 -22.78 4.00 -12.87
CA ARG A 213 -23.48 3.95 -14.16
C ARG A 213 -22.46 3.63 -15.25
N ASP A 214 -22.86 2.90 -16.27
CA ASP A 214 -22.06 2.57 -17.47
C ASP A 214 -20.60 2.15 -17.18
N ALA A 215 -20.41 1.57 -16.01
CA ALA A 215 -19.12 1.11 -15.62
C ALA A 215 -18.59 0.11 -16.62
N ALA A 216 -17.61 0.55 -17.31
CA ALA A 216 -16.54 -0.19 -17.90
C ALA A 216 -16.91 -1.61 -18.33
N SER A 217 -16.91 -1.83 -19.59
CA SER A 217 -16.82 -3.17 -20.18
C SER A 217 -15.58 -3.86 -19.59
N LEU A 218 -15.55 -5.19 -19.63
CA LEU A 218 -14.37 -5.97 -19.24
C LEU A 218 -13.11 -5.52 -19.99
N GLU A 219 -13.27 -5.02 -21.20
CA GLU A 219 -12.22 -4.42 -22.03
C GLU A 219 -11.65 -3.15 -21.42
N ARG A 220 -12.50 -2.25 -20.92
CA ARG A 220 -12.08 -1.01 -20.26
C ARG A 220 -11.35 -1.28 -18.94
N TYR A 221 -11.82 -2.26 -18.17
CA TYR A 221 -11.08 -2.72 -16.98
C TYR A 221 -9.66 -3.21 -17.34
N ARG A 222 -9.53 -4.05 -18.37
CA ARG A 222 -8.21 -4.52 -18.83
C ARG A 222 -7.30 -3.37 -19.26
N HIS A 223 -7.86 -2.36 -19.90
CA HIS A 223 -7.14 -1.16 -20.26
C HIS A 223 -6.63 -0.41 -19.02
N LEU A 224 -7.47 -0.24 -17.99
CA LEU A 224 -7.05 0.36 -16.71
C LEU A 224 -5.94 -0.46 -16.04
N VAL A 225 -6.02 -1.78 -16.04
CA VAL A 225 -4.92 -2.64 -15.53
C VAL A 225 -3.61 -2.35 -16.27
N THR A 226 -3.65 -2.29 -17.60
CA THR A 226 -2.45 -2.00 -18.42
C THR A 226 -1.86 -0.63 -18.10
N LEU A 227 -2.71 0.39 -17.94
CA LEU A 227 -2.25 1.74 -17.56
C LEU A 227 -1.59 1.73 -16.17
N CYS A 228 -2.22 1.08 -15.19
CA CYS A 228 -1.67 0.97 -13.84
C CYS A 228 -0.36 0.16 -13.82
N GLU A 229 -0.28 -0.96 -14.55
CA GLU A 229 0.96 -1.75 -14.66
C GLU A 229 2.11 -0.94 -15.25
N GLY A 230 1.85 -0.09 -16.22
CA GLY A 230 2.84 0.82 -16.83
C GLY A 230 3.40 1.86 -15.84
N LEU A 231 2.69 2.16 -14.78
CA LEU A 231 3.09 3.09 -13.73
C LEU A 231 3.61 2.40 -12.46
N SER A 232 3.43 1.07 -12.33
CA SER A 232 3.77 0.35 -11.11
C SER A 232 5.28 0.42 -10.83
N PRO A 233 5.69 0.99 -9.67
CA PRO A 233 7.08 0.93 -9.28
C PRO A 233 7.35 -0.51 -8.82
N ARG A 234 8.22 -1.23 -9.51
CA ARG A 234 8.87 -2.36 -8.89
C ARG A 234 9.88 -1.80 -7.91
N HIS A 235 9.61 -1.95 -6.65
CA HIS A 235 10.58 -1.60 -5.62
C HIS A 235 11.60 -2.75 -5.58
N ASP A 236 12.60 -2.67 -6.42
CA ASP A 236 13.84 -3.36 -6.15
C ASP A 236 14.25 -2.91 -4.75
N ALA A 237 14.51 -3.86 -3.84
CA ALA A 237 14.94 -3.54 -2.48
C ALA A 237 15.97 -2.41 -2.56
N PRO A 238 15.80 -1.29 -1.82
CA PRO A 238 16.57 -0.08 -2.08
C PRO A 238 18.05 -0.40 -2.07
N VAL A 239 18.64 -0.36 -3.28
CA VAL A 239 20.07 -0.61 -3.45
C VAL A 239 20.79 0.51 -2.72
N CYS A 240 21.54 0.20 -1.66
CA CYS A 240 22.48 1.15 -1.09
C CYS A 240 23.52 1.46 -2.18
N HIS A 241 23.50 2.63 -2.73
CA HIS A 241 24.65 3.25 -3.33
C HIS A 241 25.34 4.15 -2.32
#